data_97bbd2df80f269d2ef1a6ab07797b472
#
_entry.id   97bbd2df80f269d2ef1a6ab07797b472
#
_cell.length_a   1.000
_cell.length_b   1.000
_cell.length_c   1.000
_cell.angle_alpha   90.00
_cell.angle_beta   90.00
_cell.angle_gamma   90.00
#
_symmetry.space_group_name_H-M   'P 1'
#
loop_
_entity.id
_entity.type
_entity.pdbx_description
1 polymer ?
#
loop_
_entity_poly.entity_id
_entity_poly.type
_entity_poly.pdbx_seq_one_letter_code
_entity_poly.pdbx_strand_id
1 'polypeptide(L)'
;MTSEERREARYQRRRVRRQEKRAARCAALGTIDQVFSYRKMFFLGRRCCNGVRWKQSVQNFENHLFSGTARRRREILSGTWKPGKCVHFTLCERGKVRPIDAPHITDRQVHKTLCNEVLIPLYNPSMIYDNGASQRNKGLHWHFRRLKEHLHWHYRRYGRAGAIGLVDL
;
A
#
# COMPACT_ATOMS: atom_id res chain seq x y z
N MET A 1 -5.28 -6.02 -43.16
CA MET A 1 -5.20 -6.15 -41.69
C MET A 1 -6.59 -6.51 -41.16
N THR A 2 -6.75 -7.71 -40.63
CA THR A 2 -7.99 -8.23 -40.07
C THR A 2 -8.42 -7.48 -38.81
N SER A 3 -9.63 -7.68 -38.33
CA SER A 3 -10.11 -7.11 -37.06
C SER A 3 -9.29 -7.60 -35.87
N GLU A 4 -8.88 -8.87 -35.90
CA GLU A 4 -8.05 -9.50 -34.86
C GLU A 4 -6.64 -8.93 -34.85
N GLU A 5 -5.99 -8.79 -35.99
CA GLU A 5 -4.66 -8.16 -36.10
C GLU A 5 -4.66 -6.73 -35.55
N ARG A 6 -5.73 -5.95 -35.85
CA ARG A 6 -5.88 -4.59 -35.29
C ARG A 6 -6.07 -4.59 -33.76
N ARG A 7 -6.80 -5.57 -33.23
CA ARG A 7 -7.02 -5.74 -31.79
C ARG A 7 -5.69 -6.11 -31.11
N GLU A 8 -4.96 -7.06 -31.64
CA GLU A 8 -3.66 -7.50 -31.10
C GLU A 8 -2.62 -6.35 -31.17
N ALA A 9 -2.53 -5.65 -32.29
CA ALA A 9 -1.63 -4.50 -32.40
C ALA A 9 -1.96 -3.39 -31.39
N ARG A 10 -3.25 -3.15 -31.09
CA ARG A 10 -3.67 -2.21 -30.04
C ARG A 10 -3.29 -2.72 -28.64
N TYR A 11 -3.45 -4.01 -28.40
CA TYR A 11 -3.06 -4.64 -27.13
C TYR A 11 -1.56 -4.51 -26.88
N GLN A 12 -0.73 -4.86 -27.88
CA GLN A 12 0.73 -4.78 -27.77
C GLN A 12 1.21 -3.34 -27.56
N ARG A 13 0.68 -2.36 -28.29
CA ARG A 13 1.01 -0.94 -28.05
C ARG A 13 0.66 -0.49 -26.64
N ARG A 14 -0.50 -0.90 -26.08
CA ARG A 14 -0.89 -0.58 -24.69
C ARG A 14 0.02 -1.28 -23.69
N ARG A 15 0.47 -2.51 -23.96
CA ARG A 15 1.39 -3.28 -23.13
C ARG A 15 2.74 -2.58 -23.05
N VAL A 16 3.34 -2.25 -24.20
CA VAL A 16 4.62 -1.54 -24.28
C VAL A 16 4.54 -0.20 -23.53
N ARG A 17 3.54 0.62 -23.82
CA ARG A 17 3.35 1.91 -23.12
C ARG A 17 3.21 1.75 -21.59
N ARG A 18 2.57 0.69 -21.10
CA ARG A 18 2.48 0.40 -19.66
C ARG A 18 3.83 0.01 -19.08
N GLN A 19 4.62 -0.78 -19.81
CA GLN A 19 5.98 -1.16 -19.41
C GLN A 19 6.91 0.05 -19.33
N GLU A 20 6.91 0.91 -20.34
CA GLU A 20 7.68 2.16 -20.36
C GLU A 20 7.32 3.08 -19.19
N LYS A 21 6.03 3.30 -18.93
CA LYS A 21 5.56 4.08 -17.79
C LYS A 21 5.98 3.48 -16.45
N ARG A 22 6.01 2.15 -16.34
CA ARG A 22 6.48 1.46 -15.14
C ARG A 22 7.98 1.61 -14.98
N ALA A 23 8.75 1.41 -16.04
CA ALA A 23 10.19 1.57 -16.04
C ALA A 23 10.61 3.01 -15.65
N ALA A 24 9.96 4.03 -16.23
CA ALA A 24 10.18 5.42 -15.87
C ALA A 24 9.90 5.69 -14.39
N ARG A 25 8.81 5.13 -13.83
CA ARG A 25 8.52 5.25 -12.39
C ARG A 25 9.54 4.54 -11.52
N CYS A 26 10.00 3.34 -11.93
CA CYS A 26 11.07 2.65 -11.22
C CYS A 26 12.36 3.48 -11.20
N ALA A 27 12.72 4.05 -12.33
CA ALA A 27 13.90 4.92 -12.44
C ALA A 27 13.81 6.17 -11.56
N ALA A 28 12.59 6.73 -11.40
CA ALA A 28 12.34 7.90 -10.55
C ALA A 28 12.41 7.62 -9.04
N LEU A 29 12.39 6.36 -8.59
CA LEU A 29 12.46 6.02 -7.16
C LEU A 29 13.82 6.33 -6.53
N GLY A 30 14.87 6.44 -7.35
CA GLY A 30 16.23 6.66 -6.88
C GLY A 30 16.89 5.39 -6.33
N THR A 31 18.01 5.60 -5.63
CA THR A 31 18.80 4.51 -5.04
C THR A 31 18.23 4.05 -3.69
N ILE A 32 18.63 2.85 -3.24
CA ILE A 32 18.23 2.32 -1.92
C ILE A 32 18.60 3.27 -0.78
N ASP A 33 19.73 3.97 -0.89
CA ASP A 33 20.20 4.97 0.08
C ASP A 33 19.24 6.18 0.15
N GLN A 34 18.73 6.63 -0.98
CA GLN A 34 17.76 7.74 -1.06
C GLN A 34 16.38 7.33 -0.53
N VAL A 35 15.94 6.09 -0.81
CA VAL A 35 14.68 5.52 -0.33
C VAL A 35 14.73 5.40 1.20
N PHE A 36 15.78 4.78 1.74
CA PHE A 36 15.98 4.59 3.17
C PHE A 36 16.86 5.67 3.79
N SER A 37 16.72 6.93 3.34
CA SER A 37 17.44 8.03 3.97
C SER A 37 17.06 8.16 5.45
N TYR A 38 18.03 8.53 6.30
CA TYR A 38 17.83 8.65 7.75
C TYR A 38 16.62 9.52 8.08
N ARG A 39 16.51 10.69 7.43
CA ARG A 39 15.42 11.66 7.66
C ARG A 39 14.04 11.04 7.38
N LYS A 40 13.88 10.36 6.24
CA LYS A 40 12.62 9.70 5.88
C LYS A 40 12.24 8.60 6.88
N MET A 41 13.18 7.71 7.18
CA MET A 41 12.98 6.65 8.16
C MET A 41 12.62 7.20 9.55
N PHE A 42 13.31 8.23 10.01
CA PHE A 42 13.06 8.85 11.31
C PHE A 42 11.63 9.42 11.41
N PHE A 43 11.20 10.24 10.45
CA PHE A 43 9.85 10.81 10.46
C PHE A 43 8.75 9.74 10.30
N LEU A 44 8.98 8.73 9.48
CA LEU A 44 8.03 7.63 9.32
C LEU A 44 7.98 6.74 10.57
N GLY A 45 9.11 6.56 11.26
CA GLY A 45 9.17 5.90 12.57
C GLY A 45 8.32 6.64 13.62
N ARG A 46 8.44 7.96 13.72
CA ARG A 46 7.57 8.77 14.61
C ARG A 46 6.09 8.58 14.27
N ARG A 47 5.74 8.54 12.98
CA ARG A 47 4.35 8.28 12.55
C ARG A 47 3.85 6.88 12.93
N CYS A 48 4.74 5.90 13.09
CA CYS A 48 4.35 4.57 13.58
C CYS A 48 3.90 4.57 15.05
N CYS A 49 4.32 5.56 15.83
CA CYS A 49 3.95 5.70 17.25
C CYS A 49 2.56 6.33 17.45
N ASN A 50 1.99 6.97 16.41
CA ASN A 50 0.72 7.68 16.55
C ASN A 50 -0.42 6.72 16.93
N GLY A 51 -1.21 7.10 17.96
CA GLY A 51 -2.34 6.34 18.47
C GLY A 51 -1.98 5.13 19.35
N VAL A 52 -0.68 4.84 19.54
CA VAL A 52 -0.21 3.66 20.28
C VAL A 52 0.91 3.97 21.29
N ARG A 53 1.16 5.25 21.61
CA ARG A 53 2.21 5.69 22.54
C ARG A 53 2.03 5.21 23.99
N TRP A 54 0.83 4.77 24.33
CA TRP A 54 0.56 4.16 25.65
C TRP A 54 1.22 2.78 25.83
N LYS A 55 1.65 2.11 24.75
CA LYS A 55 2.29 0.81 24.81
C LYS A 55 3.77 0.95 25.19
N GLN A 56 4.24 0.18 26.16
CA GLN A 56 5.63 0.18 26.61
C GLN A 56 6.64 -0.09 25.47
N SER A 57 6.31 -1.02 24.57
CA SER A 57 7.15 -1.32 23.41
C SER A 57 7.32 -0.13 22.46
N VAL A 58 6.30 0.72 22.36
CA VAL A 58 6.33 1.93 21.54
C VAL A 58 7.14 3.03 22.23
N GLN A 59 7.00 3.19 23.55
CA GLN A 59 7.78 4.13 24.33
C GLN A 59 9.28 3.78 24.26
N ASN A 60 9.63 2.51 24.42
CA ASN A 60 11.00 2.03 24.27
C ASN A 60 11.55 2.28 22.86
N PHE A 61 10.71 2.07 21.84
CA PHE A 61 11.08 2.38 20.45
C PHE A 61 11.30 3.88 20.25
N GLU A 62 10.43 4.75 20.78
CA GLU A 62 10.52 6.21 20.66
C GLU A 62 11.76 6.78 21.37
N ASN A 63 12.08 6.26 22.56
CA ASN A 63 13.29 6.62 23.31
C ASN A 63 14.59 6.29 22.57
N HIS A 64 14.61 5.18 21.81
CA HIS A 64 15.76 4.76 21.00
C HIS A 64 15.60 5.05 19.51
N LEU A 65 14.64 5.92 19.13
CA LEU A 65 14.30 6.12 17.72
C LEU A 65 15.49 6.65 16.91
N PHE A 66 16.26 7.57 17.49
CA PHE A 66 17.40 8.17 16.80
C PHE A 66 18.48 7.13 16.48
N SER A 67 19.06 6.51 17.50
CA SER A 67 20.12 5.51 17.36
C SER A 67 19.63 4.24 16.63
N GLY A 68 18.40 3.79 16.96
CA GLY A 68 17.78 2.64 16.32
C GLY A 68 17.53 2.84 14.82
N THR A 69 17.15 4.06 14.40
CA THR A 69 17.00 4.37 12.97
C THR A 69 18.34 4.32 12.23
N ALA A 70 19.41 4.88 12.84
CA ALA A 70 20.74 4.85 12.24
C ALA A 70 21.23 3.39 12.08
N ARG A 71 21.03 2.55 13.12
CA ARG A 71 21.38 1.12 13.06
C ARG A 71 20.64 0.39 11.96
N ARG A 72 19.29 0.47 11.92
CA ARG A 72 18.48 -0.22 10.91
C ARG A 72 18.82 0.23 9.49
N ARG A 73 19.04 1.54 9.29
CA ARG A 73 19.49 2.05 7.99
C ARG A 73 20.80 1.40 7.56
N ARG A 74 21.80 1.30 8.46
CA ARG A 74 23.07 0.64 8.18
C ARG A 74 22.87 -0.82 7.81
N GLU A 75 22.05 -1.56 8.56
CA GLU A 75 21.71 -2.95 8.28
C GLU A 75 21.03 -3.13 6.93
N ILE A 76 20.12 -2.21 6.53
CA ILE A 76 19.46 -2.24 5.23
C ILE A 76 20.47 -2.00 4.11
N LEU A 77 21.33 -0.99 4.24
CA LEU A 77 22.31 -0.66 3.21
C LEU A 77 23.40 -1.72 3.04
N SER A 78 23.73 -2.44 4.12
CA SER A 78 24.67 -3.58 4.06
C SER A 78 24.01 -4.90 3.66
N GLY A 79 22.69 -4.93 3.47
CA GLY A 79 21.95 -6.16 3.15
C GLY A 79 21.83 -7.17 4.30
N THR A 80 22.17 -6.76 5.52
CA THR A 80 22.14 -7.65 6.71
C THR A 80 20.83 -7.57 7.49
N TRP A 81 19.97 -6.59 7.20
CA TRP A 81 18.69 -6.45 7.87
C TRP A 81 17.79 -7.67 7.66
N LYS A 82 17.22 -8.17 8.76
CA LYS A 82 16.22 -9.24 8.75
C LYS A 82 15.02 -8.80 9.58
N PRO A 83 13.78 -9.14 9.14
CA PRO A 83 12.60 -8.88 9.96
C PRO A 83 12.66 -9.68 11.26
N GLY A 84 12.18 -9.08 12.33
CA GLY A 84 12.03 -9.72 13.63
C GLY A 84 10.84 -10.67 13.67
N LYS A 85 10.69 -11.37 14.81
CA LYS A 85 9.53 -12.25 15.04
C LYS A 85 8.25 -11.41 15.17
N CYS A 86 7.17 -11.87 14.54
CA CYS A 86 5.84 -11.32 14.73
C CYS A 86 5.28 -11.72 16.10
N VAL A 87 4.43 -10.87 16.66
CA VAL A 87 3.59 -11.19 17.81
C VAL A 87 2.30 -11.80 17.30
N HIS A 88 2.06 -13.06 17.71
CA HIS A 88 0.86 -13.79 17.34
C HIS A 88 -0.22 -13.63 18.42
N PHE A 89 -1.43 -13.24 18.03
CA PHE A 89 -2.58 -13.19 18.92
C PHE A 89 -3.88 -13.39 18.15
N THR A 90 -4.92 -13.74 18.88
CA THR A 90 -6.24 -13.93 18.30
C THR A 90 -7.13 -12.73 18.61
N LEU A 91 -7.73 -12.15 17.59
CA LEU A 91 -8.71 -11.08 17.71
C LEU A 91 -10.11 -11.64 17.49
N CYS A 92 -11.00 -11.44 18.48
CA CYS A 92 -12.42 -11.74 18.34
C CYS A 92 -13.18 -10.45 18.09
N GLU A 93 -13.74 -10.29 16.90
CA GLU A 93 -14.51 -9.11 16.51
C GLU A 93 -15.83 -9.53 15.86
N ARG A 94 -16.94 -9.08 16.44
CA ARG A 94 -18.31 -9.37 15.95
C ARG A 94 -18.57 -10.86 15.68
N GLY A 95 -18.13 -11.73 16.60
CA GLY A 95 -18.29 -13.18 16.48
C GLY A 95 -17.33 -13.88 15.50
N LYS A 96 -16.44 -13.14 14.83
CA LYS A 96 -15.39 -13.72 13.98
C LYS A 96 -14.06 -13.77 14.72
N VAL A 97 -13.46 -14.95 14.75
CA VAL A 97 -12.14 -15.20 15.33
C VAL A 97 -11.10 -15.06 14.20
N ARG A 98 -10.12 -14.17 14.40
CA ARG A 98 -9.06 -13.92 13.42
C ARG A 98 -7.69 -14.09 14.08
N PRO A 99 -6.84 -15.01 13.62
CA PRO A 99 -5.43 -15.02 14.00
C PRO A 99 -4.73 -13.80 13.38
N ILE A 100 -3.97 -13.10 14.19
CA ILE A 100 -3.27 -11.86 13.77
C ILE A 100 -1.77 -12.03 14.03
N ASP A 101 -0.98 -11.77 13.00
CA ASP A 101 0.46 -11.69 13.03
C ASP A 101 0.90 -10.22 12.96
N ALA A 102 1.28 -9.66 14.09
CA ALA A 102 1.66 -8.26 14.17
C ALA A 102 3.18 -8.10 14.16
N PRO A 103 3.76 -7.43 13.16
CA PRO A 103 5.19 -7.13 13.17
C PRO A 103 5.54 -6.14 14.28
N HIS A 104 6.73 -6.29 14.85
CA HIS A 104 7.24 -5.37 15.86
C HIS A 104 7.33 -3.94 15.29
N ILE A 105 7.24 -2.93 16.18
CA ILE A 105 7.23 -1.51 15.74
C ILE A 105 8.51 -1.12 14.99
N THR A 106 9.64 -1.74 15.28
CA THR A 106 10.90 -1.54 14.56
C THR A 106 10.79 -1.92 13.08
N ASP A 107 10.12 -3.04 12.78
CA ASP A 107 9.94 -3.53 11.43
C ASP A 107 8.85 -2.73 10.71
N ARG A 108 7.82 -2.30 11.45
CA ARG A 108 6.80 -1.39 10.92
C ARG A 108 7.41 -0.09 10.40
N GLN A 109 8.49 0.41 10.99
CA GLN A 109 9.22 1.57 10.48
C GLN A 109 9.79 1.28 9.08
N VAL A 110 10.44 0.13 8.88
CA VAL A 110 11.01 -0.28 7.60
C VAL A 110 9.90 -0.51 6.56
N HIS A 111 8.87 -1.28 6.92
CA HIS A 111 7.72 -1.52 6.05
C HIS A 111 7.04 -0.23 5.63
N LYS A 112 6.84 0.71 6.56
CA LYS A 112 6.20 2.00 6.26
C LYS A 112 7.07 2.87 5.34
N THR A 113 8.40 2.81 5.51
CA THR A 113 9.33 3.50 4.61
C THR A 113 9.25 2.90 3.20
N LEU A 114 9.32 1.58 3.08
CA LEU A 114 9.18 0.89 1.81
C LEU A 114 7.83 1.19 1.13
N CYS A 115 6.73 1.13 1.88
CA CYS A 115 5.41 1.45 1.35
C CYS A 115 5.33 2.88 0.81
N ASN A 116 5.77 3.87 1.59
CA ASN A 116 5.61 5.28 1.21
C ASN A 116 6.55 5.70 0.08
N GLU A 117 7.79 5.23 0.11
CA GLU A 117 8.83 5.68 -0.81
C GLU A 117 8.93 4.84 -2.09
N VAL A 118 8.42 3.61 -2.08
CA VAL A 118 8.52 2.70 -3.22
C VAL A 118 7.15 2.21 -3.69
N LEU A 119 6.41 1.49 -2.83
CA LEU A 119 5.20 0.77 -3.29
C LEU A 119 4.10 1.74 -3.72
N ILE A 120 3.83 2.77 -2.93
CA ILE A 120 2.79 3.76 -3.25
C ILE A 120 3.10 4.52 -4.55
N PRO A 121 4.29 5.14 -4.74
CA PRO A 121 4.63 5.80 -6.00
C PRO A 121 4.62 4.88 -7.21
N LEU A 122 5.01 3.63 -7.04
CA LEU A 122 5.09 2.66 -8.13
C LEU A 122 3.72 2.14 -8.57
N TYR A 123 2.86 1.79 -7.61
CA TYR A 123 1.61 1.06 -7.89
C TYR A 123 0.37 1.95 -7.97
N ASN A 124 0.24 3.00 -7.14
CA ASN A 124 -0.96 3.85 -7.14
C ASN A 124 -1.36 4.38 -8.53
N PRO A 125 -0.43 4.86 -9.38
CA PRO A 125 -0.80 5.36 -10.69
C PRO A 125 -1.30 4.27 -11.66
N SER A 126 -1.13 2.99 -11.31
CA SER A 126 -1.58 1.84 -12.11
C SER A 126 -2.90 1.26 -11.61
N MET A 127 -3.34 1.63 -10.42
CA MET A 127 -4.58 1.13 -9.84
C MET A 127 -5.80 1.72 -10.55
N ILE A 128 -6.86 0.95 -10.63
CA ILE A 128 -8.15 1.46 -11.13
C ILE A 128 -8.66 2.56 -10.20
N TYR A 129 -9.38 3.52 -10.77
CA TYR A 129 -9.87 4.68 -10.01
C TYR A 129 -10.73 4.28 -8.81
N ASP A 130 -11.56 3.26 -8.95
CA ASP A 130 -12.48 2.78 -7.91
C ASP A 130 -11.82 1.88 -6.86
N ASN A 131 -10.52 1.56 -7.00
CA ASN A 131 -9.77 0.96 -5.90
C ASN A 131 -9.54 2.00 -4.80
N GLY A 132 -10.14 1.77 -3.66
CA GLY A 132 -9.99 2.66 -2.49
C GLY A 132 -9.35 1.99 -1.28
N ALA A 133 -8.97 0.71 -1.39
CA ALA A 133 -8.33 0.00 -0.29
C ALA A 133 -7.01 0.67 0.09
N SER A 134 -6.92 1.13 1.34
CA SER A 134 -5.76 1.83 1.90
C SER A 134 -5.30 3.08 1.11
N GLN A 135 -6.18 3.63 0.28
CA GLN A 135 -5.88 4.83 -0.51
C GLN A 135 -6.17 6.11 0.29
N ARG A 136 -5.28 7.08 0.16
CA ARG A 136 -5.47 8.39 0.78
C ARG A 136 -6.72 9.08 0.19
N ASN A 137 -7.57 9.65 1.06
CA ASN A 137 -8.80 10.34 0.71
C ASN A 137 -9.91 9.45 0.09
N LYS A 138 -9.75 8.13 0.12
CA LYS A 138 -10.73 7.16 -0.37
C LYS A 138 -11.22 6.27 0.77
N GLY A 139 -11.84 6.88 1.78
CA GLY A 139 -12.46 6.16 2.90
C GLY A 139 -13.84 5.59 2.57
N LEU A 140 -14.52 5.03 3.57
CA LEU A 140 -15.83 4.39 3.44
C LEU A 140 -16.87 5.29 2.75
N HIS A 141 -16.98 6.55 3.14
CA HIS A 141 -17.91 7.50 2.52
C HIS A 141 -17.62 7.76 1.03
N TRP A 142 -16.36 7.72 0.62
CA TRP A 142 -15.98 7.82 -0.78
C TRP A 142 -16.49 6.60 -1.57
N HIS A 143 -16.37 5.39 -1.03
CA HIS A 143 -16.87 4.17 -1.66
C HIS A 143 -18.38 4.17 -1.80
N PHE A 144 -19.12 4.58 -0.78
CA PHE A 144 -20.58 4.69 -0.88
C PHE A 144 -21.01 5.69 -1.94
N ARG A 145 -20.30 6.81 -2.08
CA ARG A 145 -20.58 7.78 -3.14
C ARG A 145 -20.35 7.18 -4.52
N ARG A 146 -19.23 6.50 -4.72
CA ARG A 146 -18.92 5.80 -5.97
C ARG A 146 -19.93 4.71 -6.31
N LEU A 147 -20.29 3.90 -5.34
CA LEU A 147 -21.35 2.89 -5.52
C LEU A 147 -22.66 3.52 -5.96
N LYS A 148 -23.09 4.61 -5.31
CA LYS A 148 -24.30 5.34 -5.69
C LYS A 148 -24.22 5.89 -7.14
N GLU A 149 -23.08 6.44 -7.54
CA GLU A 149 -22.86 6.92 -8.92
C GLU A 149 -22.99 5.77 -9.94
N HIS A 150 -22.36 4.62 -9.68
CA HIS A 150 -22.44 3.45 -10.54
C HIS A 150 -23.85 2.88 -10.63
N LEU A 151 -24.57 2.81 -9.52
CA LEU A 151 -25.98 2.37 -9.49
C LEU A 151 -26.88 3.30 -10.30
N HIS A 152 -26.74 4.62 -10.14
CA HIS A 152 -27.49 5.58 -10.93
C HIS A 152 -27.17 5.49 -12.43
N TRP A 153 -25.89 5.34 -12.79
CA TRP A 153 -25.45 5.17 -14.17
C TRP A 153 -26.06 3.90 -14.80
N HIS A 154 -26.00 2.78 -14.06
CA HIS A 154 -26.59 1.51 -14.48
C HIS A 154 -28.10 1.64 -14.69
N TYR A 155 -28.80 2.20 -13.70
CA TYR A 155 -30.25 2.40 -13.77
C TYR A 155 -30.68 3.27 -14.95
N ARG A 156 -29.96 4.36 -15.24
CA ARG A 156 -30.27 5.22 -16.40
C ARG A 156 -30.07 4.49 -17.71
N ARG A 157 -29.16 3.54 -17.80
CA ARG A 157 -28.85 2.83 -19.04
C ARG A 157 -29.72 1.58 -19.27
N TYR A 158 -30.04 0.87 -18.21
CA TYR A 158 -30.67 -0.45 -18.27
C TYR A 158 -31.97 -0.54 -17.45
N GLY A 159 -32.41 0.52 -16.82
CA GLY A 159 -33.59 0.54 -15.95
C GLY A 159 -33.43 -0.44 -14.77
N ARG A 160 -34.47 -1.25 -14.55
CA ARG A 160 -34.49 -2.28 -13.52
C ARG A 160 -33.93 -3.62 -13.99
N ALA A 161 -33.54 -3.71 -15.27
CA ALA A 161 -32.90 -4.93 -15.78
C ALA A 161 -31.43 -5.01 -15.33
N GLY A 162 -31.03 -6.15 -14.85
CA GLY A 162 -29.64 -6.40 -14.42
C GLY A 162 -29.53 -6.88 -12.98
N ALA A 163 -28.33 -7.29 -12.61
CA ALA A 163 -27.99 -7.77 -11.29
C ALA A 163 -26.69 -7.11 -10.79
N ILE A 164 -26.56 -7.01 -9.46
CA ILE A 164 -25.33 -6.58 -8.80
C ILE A 164 -24.70 -7.81 -8.19
N GLY A 165 -23.47 -8.12 -8.62
CA GLY A 165 -22.65 -9.17 -8.03
C GLY A 165 -21.75 -8.60 -6.94
N LEU A 166 -21.77 -9.19 -5.75
CA LEU A 166 -20.77 -9.00 -4.70
C LEU A 166 -19.83 -10.20 -4.73
N VAL A 167 -18.55 -9.94 -4.97
CA VAL A 167 -17.52 -10.99 -4.99
C VAL A 167 -16.56 -10.71 -3.84
N ASP A 168 -16.46 -11.64 -2.91
CA ASP A 168 -15.46 -11.68 -1.85
C ASP A 168 -14.42 -12.74 -2.25
N LEU A 169 -13.15 -12.32 -2.42
CA LEU A 169 -12.03 -13.16 -2.88
C LEU A 169 -11.09 -13.50 -1.73
#